data_c7f2dc35cf06f40f5762f2ba42d7951f
#
_entry.id   c7f2dc35cf06f40f5762f2ba42d7951f
#
_cell.length_a   1.000
_cell.length_b   1.000
_cell.length_c   1.000
_cell.angle_alpha   90.00
_cell.angle_beta   90.00
_cell.angle_gamma   90.00
#
_symmetry.space_group_name_H-M   'P 1'
#
loop_
_entity.id
_entity.type
_entity.pdbx_description
1 polymer ?
#
loop_
_entity_poly.entity_id
_entity_poly.type
_entity_poly.pdbx_seq_one_letter_code
_entity_poly.pdbx_strand_id
1 'polypeptide(L)'
;MLTVTVAQDGSGDFASIAEAVLAVPYEEEALVQVGPGIYREKLVCEKRCITLRGAGADKTKLVWGDGGKLPHKDGRPTHTFRSYTAFFSGETLCVEDMTIENDAGPGAKAGQAVAAYVDSTRAVFHRVKLLGSQDTLFCAPLPEKEREKDGFLGPRSLAPRKPTAQYYTDCEIAGDIDFIFGGGDALFENCVIRTVDNHIPHSYVTAPSGRADGLGFVFWNCDFVSDCPAGSVYLGRPWRPEGKTAVLDCRLGAHIAPEGFIAWNDRTDTGLASFAEADSTGPGAAERPAWVKQLSGPEAAELLAHARTLCRPKTN
;
A
#
# COMPACT_ATOMS: atom_id res chain seq x y z
N MET A 1 7.13 -24.56 -12.21
CA MET A 1 6.21 -23.39 -12.15
C MET A 1 5.00 -23.69 -13.03
N LEU A 2 3.82 -23.76 -12.45
CA LEU A 2 2.53 -23.92 -13.15
C LEU A 2 2.17 -22.60 -13.84
N THR A 3 1.69 -22.65 -15.10
CA THR A 3 1.17 -21.45 -15.78
C THR A 3 -0.33 -21.63 -16.04
N VAL A 4 -1.11 -20.61 -15.68
CA VAL A 4 -2.57 -20.54 -15.87
C VAL A 4 -2.89 -19.24 -16.57
N THR A 5 -3.81 -19.27 -17.53
CA THR A 5 -4.21 -18.11 -18.32
C THR A 5 -5.64 -17.68 -17.99
N VAL A 6 -5.85 -16.36 -17.93
CA VAL A 6 -7.18 -15.76 -17.68
C VAL A 6 -7.53 -14.81 -18.82
N ALA A 7 -8.68 -15.03 -19.46
CA ALA A 7 -9.20 -14.16 -20.50
C ALA A 7 -10.73 -14.14 -20.50
N GLN A 8 -11.33 -12.95 -20.46
CA GLN A 8 -12.79 -12.78 -20.38
C GLN A 8 -13.54 -13.25 -21.65
N ASP A 9 -12.85 -13.33 -22.77
CA ASP A 9 -13.40 -13.80 -24.04
C ASP A 9 -13.43 -15.33 -24.18
N GLY A 10 -12.97 -16.06 -23.14
CA GLY A 10 -12.93 -17.52 -23.11
C GLY A 10 -11.73 -18.14 -23.83
N SER A 11 -10.74 -17.35 -24.26
CA SER A 11 -9.51 -17.87 -24.88
C SER A 11 -8.48 -18.37 -23.85
N GLY A 12 -8.66 -18.06 -22.55
CA GLY A 12 -7.84 -18.54 -21.46
C GLY A 12 -8.38 -19.80 -20.79
N ASP A 13 -7.61 -20.37 -19.86
CA ASP A 13 -8.05 -21.50 -19.04
C ASP A 13 -9.23 -21.12 -18.14
N PHE A 14 -9.31 -19.83 -17.73
CA PHE A 14 -10.36 -19.27 -16.89
C PHE A 14 -10.82 -17.90 -17.41
N ALA A 15 -12.06 -17.53 -17.09
CA ALA A 15 -12.58 -16.18 -17.35
C ALA A 15 -12.43 -15.22 -16.16
N SER A 16 -12.14 -15.75 -14.98
CA SER A 16 -12.03 -15.03 -13.70
C SER A 16 -10.65 -15.22 -13.08
N ILE A 17 -10.08 -14.13 -12.54
CA ILE A 17 -8.81 -14.18 -11.80
C ILE A 17 -8.98 -15.00 -10.52
N ALA A 18 -10.11 -14.82 -9.81
CA ALA A 18 -10.38 -15.54 -8.57
C ALA A 18 -10.50 -17.04 -8.79
N GLU A 19 -11.16 -17.49 -9.86
CA GLU A 19 -11.26 -18.90 -10.23
C GLU A 19 -9.89 -19.49 -10.60
N ALA A 20 -9.10 -18.77 -11.39
CA ALA A 20 -7.75 -19.18 -11.75
C ALA A 20 -6.86 -19.34 -10.51
N VAL A 21 -6.85 -18.36 -9.61
CA VAL A 21 -6.10 -18.43 -8.35
C VAL A 21 -6.61 -19.59 -7.49
N LEU A 22 -7.91 -19.81 -7.39
CA LEU A 22 -8.47 -20.93 -6.62
C LEU A 22 -8.00 -22.28 -7.15
N ALA A 23 -7.93 -22.44 -8.48
CA ALA A 23 -7.53 -23.68 -9.15
C ALA A 23 -6.03 -24.02 -8.99
N VAL A 24 -5.16 -23.04 -8.72
CA VAL A 24 -3.74 -23.28 -8.43
C VAL A 24 -3.63 -24.09 -7.12
N PRO A 25 -2.92 -25.24 -7.11
CA PRO A 25 -2.64 -25.97 -5.85
C PRO A 25 -1.84 -25.09 -4.88
N TYR A 26 -2.09 -25.23 -3.57
CA TYR A 26 -1.51 -24.33 -2.55
C TYR A 26 0.02 -24.28 -2.57
N GLU A 27 0.67 -25.44 -2.72
CA GLU A 27 2.13 -25.57 -2.64
C GLU A 27 2.85 -25.30 -3.97
N GLU A 28 2.12 -25.19 -5.07
CA GLU A 28 2.72 -24.99 -6.38
C GLU A 28 3.17 -23.54 -6.58
N GLU A 29 4.36 -23.39 -7.15
CA GLU A 29 4.78 -22.12 -7.69
C GLU A 29 4.04 -21.87 -9.01
N ALA A 30 3.28 -20.77 -9.07
CA ALA A 30 2.41 -20.50 -10.21
C ALA A 30 2.57 -19.09 -10.78
N LEU A 31 2.39 -19.03 -12.11
CA LEU A 31 2.19 -17.81 -12.88
C LEU A 31 0.75 -17.77 -13.40
N VAL A 32 -0.03 -16.79 -12.96
CA VAL A 32 -1.35 -16.48 -13.51
C VAL A 32 -1.20 -15.32 -14.48
N GLN A 33 -1.31 -15.61 -15.78
CA GLN A 33 -1.25 -14.60 -16.83
C GLN A 33 -2.67 -14.09 -17.09
N VAL A 34 -2.90 -12.80 -16.87
CA VAL A 34 -4.20 -12.17 -16.97
C VAL A 34 -4.27 -11.31 -18.23
N GLY A 35 -5.14 -11.67 -19.16
CA GLY A 35 -5.40 -10.93 -20.39
C GLY A 35 -5.99 -9.54 -20.14
N PRO A 36 -6.07 -8.70 -21.20
CA PRO A 36 -6.72 -7.39 -21.11
C PRO A 36 -8.18 -7.52 -20.68
N GLY A 37 -8.66 -6.60 -19.86
CA GLY A 37 -10.05 -6.56 -19.41
C GLY A 37 -10.22 -5.87 -18.06
N ILE A 38 -11.47 -5.60 -17.70
CA ILE A 38 -11.86 -5.10 -16.37
C ILE A 38 -12.52 -6.26 -15.64
N TYR A 39 -11.79 -6.85 -14.72
CA TYR A 39 -12.23 -7.96 -13.87
C TYR A 39 -12.88 -7.41 -12.61
N ARG A 40 -14.22 -7.39 -12.60
CA ARG A 40 -14.97 -6.88 -11.45
C ARG A 40 -15.22 -8.00 -10.44
N GLU A 41 -14.22 -8.27 -9.64
CA GLU A 41 -14.22 -9.37 -8.68
C GLU A 41 -13.38 -9.05 -7.45
N LYS A 42 -13.71 -9.68 -6.33
CA LYS A 42 -12.97 -9.58 -5.08
C LYS A 42 -12.02 -10.78 -4.98
N LEU A 43 -10.74 -10.50 -4.91
CA LEU A 43 -9.71 -11.54 -4.92
C LEU A 43 -9.27 -11.91 -3.51
N VAL A 44 -9.25 -13.21 -3.21
CA VAL A 44 -8.56 -13.80 -2.07
C VAL A 44 -7.46 -14.72 -2.61
N CYS A 45 -6.22 -14.37 -2.33
CA CYS A 45 -5.06 -15.11 -2.80
C CYS A 45 -4.20 -15.54 -1.60
N GLU A 46 -4.33 -16.79 -1.18
CA GLU A 46 -3.61 -17.41 -0.06
C GLU A 46 -2.69 -18.52 -0.57
N LYS A 47 -2.00 -18.32 -1.69
CA LYS A 47 -1.07 -19.31 -2.28
C LYS A 47 0.34 -19.07 -1.78
N ARG A 48 1.09 -20.17 -1.58
CA ARG A 48 2.45 -20.09 -1.04
C ARG A 48 3.37 -19.24 -1.89
N CYS A 49 3.43 -19.49 -3.19
CA CYS A 49 4.26 -18.73 -4.16
C CYS A 49 3.47 -18.46 -5.43
N ILE A 50 3.16 -17.20 -5.73
CA ILE A 50 2.35 -16.85 -6.89
C ILE A 50 2.82 -15.56 -7.56
N THR A 51 2.78 -15.56 -8.88
CA THR A 51 2.92 -14.38 -9.72
C THR A 51 1.59 -14.11 -10.44
N LEU A 52 1.06 -12.89 -10.30
CA LEU A 52 -0.05 -12.38 -11.11
C LEU A 52 0.53 -11.39 -12.11
N ARG A 53 0.38 -11.65 -13.40
CA ARG A 53 0.88 -10.79 -14.46
C ARG A 53 -0.22 -10.37 -15.40
N GLY A 54 -0.52 -9.08 -15.47
CA GLY A 54 -1.43 -8.48 -16.43
C GLY A 54 -0.79 -8.24 -17.80
N ALA A 55 -1.58 -7.73 -18.73
CA ALA A 55 -1.13 -7.32 -20.06
C ALA A 55 -0.66 -5.86 -20.13
N GLY A 56 -0.55 -5.20 -18.99
CA GLY A 56 -0.20 -3.79 -18.80
C GLY A 56 -1.19 -3.11 -17.84
N ALA A 57 -0.71 -2.17 -17.04
CA ALA A 57 -1.54 -1.53 -16.00
C ALA A 57 -2.78 -0.82 -16.55
N ASP A 58 -2.72 -0.28 -17.78
CA ASP A 58 -3.86 0.36 -18.41
C ASP A 58 -4.81 -0.63 -19.11
N LYS A 59 -4.38 -1.88 -19.29
CA LYS A 59 -5.12 -2.90 -20.04
C LYS A 59 -5.79 -3.94 -19.16
N THR A 60 -5.18 -4.31 -18.05
CA THR A 60 -5.69 -5.32 -17.13
C THR A 60 -6.01 -4.66 -15.78
N LYS A 61 -7.28 -4.68 -15.39
CA LYS A 61 -7.75 -4.06 -14.15
C LYS A 61 -8.57 -5.05 -13.33
N LEU A 62 -8.18 -5.20 -12.06
CA LEU A 62 -8.98 -5.87 -11.02
C LEU A 62 -9.66 -4.78 -10.19
N VAL A 63 -11.00 -4.77 -10.18
CA VAL A 63 -11.79 -3.69 -9.57
C VAL A 63 -12.85 -4.26 -8.64
N TRP A 64 -12.97 -3.68 -7.45
CA TRP A 64 -14.07 -3.94 -6.52
C TRP A 64 -14.39 -2.70 -5.71
N GLY A 65 -15.61 -2.62 -5.14
CA GLY A 65 -16.10 -1.39 -4.51
C GLY A 65 -16.68 -1.60 -3.11
N ASP A 66 -16.00 -2.34 -2.22
CA ASP A 66 -16.38 -2.41 -0.82
C ASP A 66 -15.75 -1.25 -0.04
N GLY A 67 -16.51 -0.62 0.85
CA GLY A 67 -16.03 0.44 1.74
C GLY A 67 -16.38 0.15 3.20
N GLY A 68 -15.54 0.58 4.12
CA GLY A 68 -15.65 0.27 5.55
C GLY A 68 -17.00 0.63 6.19
N LYS A 69 -17.63 1.72 5.73
CA LYS A 69 -18.97 2.18 6.17
C LYS A 69 -20.12 1.48 5.44
N LEU A 70 -19.85 0.84 4.30
CA LEU A 70 -20.87 0.19 3.52
C LEU A 70 -21.33 -1.12 4.18
N PRO A 71 -22.61 -1.55 3.96
CA PRO A 71 -23.12 -2.76 4.57
C PRO A 71 -22.43 -4.01 4.02
N HIS A 72 -22.08 -4.92 4.91
CA HIS A 72 -21.60 -6.26 4.57
C HIS A 72 -22.73 -7.28 4.62
N LYS A 73 -22.54 -8.45 3.99
CA LYS A 73 -23.55 -9.53 3.90
C LYS A 73 -24.02 -10.06 5.26
N ASP A 74 -23.24 -9.88 6.32
CA ASP A 74 -23.58 -10.26 7.70
C ASP A 74 -24.42 -9.22 8.44
N GLY A 75 -24.85 -8.14 7.77
CA GLY A 75 -25.67 -7.07 8.32
C GLY A 75 -24.90 -6.03 9.14
N ARG A 76 -23.55 -6.16 9.26
CA ARG A 76 -22.69 -5.19 9.91
C ARG A 76 -22.04 -4.25 8.88
N PRO A 77 -21.40 -3.14 9.29
CA PRO A 77 -20.49 -2.42 8.41
C PRO A 77 -19.36 -3.33 7.92
N THR A 78 -18.87 -3.07 6.72
CA THR A 78 -17.77 -3.87 6.14
C THR A 78 -16.49 -3.76 6.98
N HIS A 79 -16.23 -2.61 7.60
CA HIS A 79 -14.97 -2.26 8.26
C HIS A 79 -13.74 -2.29 7.32
N THR A 80 -12.63 -1.70 7.74
CA THR A 80 -11.43 -1.49 6.91
C THR A 80 -10.93 -2.79 6.29
N PHE A 81 -10.68 -3.81 7.11
CA PHE A 81 -9.96 -5.01 6.67
C PHE A 81 -10.81 -6.06 5.97
N ARG A 82 -12.10 -5.78 5.74
CA ARG A 82 -12.99 -6.54 4.86
C ARG A 82 -13.30 -5.79 3.56
N SER A 83 -12.83 -4.54 3.40
CA SER A 83 -13.14 -3.72 2.22
C SER A 83 -12.22 -3.99 1.02
N TYR A 84 -11.21 -4.81 1.15
CA TYR A 84 -10.19 -5.02 0.11
C TYR A 84 -10.78 -5.46 -1.23
N THR A 85 -10.15 -4.99 -2.31
CA THR A 85 -10.32 -5.55 -3.65
C THR A 85 -9.50 -6.82 -3.78
N ALA A 86 -8.23 -6.80 -3.39
CA ALA A 86 -7.36 -7.96 -3.37
C ALA A 86 -6.74 -8.16 -1.98
N PHE A 87 -6.87 -9.37 -1.45
CA PHE A 87 -6.17 -9.84 -0.26
C PHE A 87 -5.12 -10.87 -0.66
N PHE A 88 -3.88 -10.63 -0.25
CA PHE A 88 -2.75 -11.49 -0.52
C PHE A 88 -2.11 -11.99 0.77
N SER A 89 -1.90 -13.30 0.86
CA SER A 89 -1.21 -13.96 1.96
C SER A 89 -0.38 -15.11 1.39
N GLY A 90 0.71 -15.47 2.04
CA GLY A 90 1.60 -16.54 1.60
C GLY A 90 3.07 -16.20 1.84
N GLU A 91 3.96 -16.92 1.18
CA GLU A 91 5.41 -16.71 1.33
C GLU A 91 5.93 -15.67 0.33
N THR A 92 5.64 -15.88 -0.95
CA THR A 92 6.15 -15.03 -2.03
C THR A 92 5.01 -14.62 -2.97
N LEU A 93 4.84 -13.33 -3.12
CA LEU A 93 3.92 -12.70 -4.06
C LEU A 93 4.69 -11.87 -5.07
N CYS A 94 4.34 -11.99 -6.35
CA CYS A 94 4.72 -11.04 -7.38
C CYS A 94 3.46 -10.56 -8.12
N VAL A 95 3.29 -9.24 -8.27
CA VAL A 95 2.20 -8.64 -9.07
C VAL A 95 2.83 -7.70 -10.09
N GLU A 96 2.50 -7.89 -11.36
CA GLU A 96 3.10 -7.14 -12.45
C GLU A 96 2.07 -6.67 -13.48
N ASP A 97 2.31 -5.50 -14.06
CA ASP A 97 1.63 -5.02 -15.27
C ASP A 97 0.09 -5.01 -15.18
N MET A 98 -0.48 -4.58 -14.04
CA MET A 98 -1.92 -4.49 -13.87
C MET A 98 -2.35 -3.36 -12.92
N THR A 99 -3.62 -3.03 -12.94
CA THR A 99 -4.25 -2.14 -11.97
C THR A 99 -5.05 -2.95 -10.95
N ILE A 100 -4.95 -2.60 -9.67
CA ILE A 100 -5.85 -3.04 -8.60
C ILE A 100 -6.52 -1.79 -8.04
N GLU A 101 -7.84 -1.71 -8.15
CA GLU A 101 -8.60 -0.52 -7.80
C GLU A 101 -9.73 -0.86 -6.82
N ASN A 102 -9.89 -0.03 -5.79
CA ASN A 102 -11.11 0.00 -5.00
C ASN A 102 -11.92 1.23 -5.39
N ASP A 103 -13.04 1.02 -6.08
CA ASP A 103 -13.89 2.08 -6.63
C ASP A 103 -15.10 2.44 -5.73
N ALA A 104 -15.04 2.13 -4.43
CA ALA A 104 -16.10 2.50 -3.47
C ALA A 104 -16.33 4.01 -3.35
N GLY A 105 -15.31 4.80 -3.73
CA GLY A 105 -15.34 6.26 -3.73
C GLY A 105 -14.78 6.92 -2.46
N PRO A 106 -15.00 8.23 -2.30
CA PRO A 106 -14.40 9.02 -1.23
C PRO A 106 -14.72 8.51 0.18
N GLY A 107 -13.75 8.62 1.11
CA GLY A 107 -13.89 8.16 2.49
C GLY A 107 -15.02 8.80 3.27
N ALA A 108 -15.47 9.99 2.90
CA ALA A 108 -16.66 10.63 3.49
C ALA A 108 -17.91 9.73 3.36
N LYS A 109 -18.08 9.06 2.22
CA LYS A 109 -19.20 8.17 1.89
C LYS A 109 -18.87 6.69 2.20
N ALA A 110 -17.76 6.21 1.68
CA ALA A 110 -17.41 4.79 1.73
C ALA A 110 -16.65 4.39 3.02
N GLY A 111 -16.01 5.34 3.70
CA GLY A 111 -15.02 5.04 4.73
C GLY A 111 -13.72 4.53 4.10
N GLN A 112 -12.97 3.73 4.85
CA GLN A 112 -11.78 3.04 4.38
C GLN A 112 -12.13 2.06 3.25
N ALA A 113 -11.33 2.03 2.21
CA ALA A 113 -11.59 1.24 1.01
C ALA A 113 -10.28 0.71 0.41
N VAL A 114 -9.85 -0.46 0.90
CA VAL A 114 -8.54 -1.03 0.59
C VAL A 114 -8.53 -1.59 -0.83
N ALA A 115 -7.62 -1.14 -1.68
CA ALA A 115 -7.38 -1.77 -2.98
C ALA A 115 -6.54 -3.05 -2.79
N ALA A 116 -5.40 -2.96 -2.10
CA ALA A 116 -4.55 -4.12 -1.85
C ALA A 116 -4.25 -4.29 -0.36
N TYR A 117 -4.58 -5.46 0.17
CA TYR A 117 -4.20 -5.93 1.50
C TYR A 117 -3.06 -6.95 1.34
N VAL A 118 -1.83 -6.55 1.67
CA VAL A 118 -0.63 -7.35 1.40
C VAL A 118 -0.06 -7.91 2.71
N ASP A 119 -0.25 -9.23 2.95
CA ASP A 119 0.24 -9.96 4.14
C ASP A 119 1.15 -11.15 3.76
N SER A 120 1.69 -11.13 2.55
CA SER A 120 2.70 -12.08 2.14
C SER A 120 4.04 -11.77 2.81
N THR A 121 4.78 -12.81 3.20
CA THR A 121 6.10 -12.65 3.86
C THR A 121 7.04 -11.80 3.01
N ARG A 122 7.03 -12.03 1.70
CA ARG A 122 7.72 -11.22 0.69
C ARG A 122 6.76 -10.88 -0.44
N ALA A 123 6.68 -9.60 -0.81
CA ALA A 123 5.85 -9.15 -1.92
C ALA A 123 6.63 -8.20 -2.83
N VAL A 124 6.43 -8.36 -4.13
CA VAL A 124 6.98 -7.49 -5.18
C VAL A 124 5.84 -7.00 -6.06
N PHE A 125 5.75 -5.68 -6.22
CA PHE A 125 4.85 -5.03 -7.17
C PHE A 125 5.69 -4.27 -8.19
N HIS A 126 5.52 -4.58 -9.46
CA HIS A 126 6.27 -3.96 -10.54
C HIS A 126 5.34 -3.46 -11.64
N ARG A 127 5.40 -2.16 -11.95
CA ARG A 127 4.52 -1.50 -12.94
C ARG A 127 3.02 -1.73 -12.66
N VAL A 128 2.67 -1.61 -11.38
CA VAL A 128 1.28 -1.79 -10.91
C VAL A 128 0.69 -0.44 -10.52
N LYS A 129 -0.60 -0.24 -10.83
CA LYS A 129 -1.37 0.87 -10.25
C LYS A 129 -2.23 0.35 -9.11
N LEU A 130 -2.10 0.96 -7.93
CA LEU A 130 -2.96 0.73 -6.77
C LEU A 130 -3.80 1.99 -6.57
N LEU A 131 -5.09 1.90 -6.89
CA LEU A 131 -5.97 3.06 -6.96
C LEU A 131 -7.09 2.95 -5.93
N GLY A 132 -7.36 4.04 -5.23
CA GLY A 132 -8.42 4.13 -4.24
C GLY A 132 -8.60 5.56 -3.72
N SER A 133 -9.20 5.65 -2.54
CA SER A 133 -9.34 6.89 -1.77
C SER A 133 -8.71 6.72 -0.39
N GLN A 134 -9.50 6.54 0.66
CA GLN A 134 -8.98 6.32 2.01
C GLN A 134 -8.48 4.88 2.18
N ASP A 135 -7.25 4.70 2.72
CA ASP A 135 -6.67 3.40 3.07
C ASP A 135 -6.39 2.47 1.85
N THR A 136 -5.88 2.99 0.74
CA THR A 136 -5.72 2.25 -0.53
C THR A 136 -4.82 1.02 -0.41
N LEU A 137 -3.63 1.14 0.20
CA LEU A 137 -2.64 0.07 0.33
C LEU A 137 -2.37 -0.25 1.80
N PHE A 138 -2.73 -1.45 2.22
CA PHE A 138 -2.36 -1.96 3.53
C PHE A 138 -1.13 -2.87 3.46
N CYS A 139 -0.02 -2.40 4.03
CA CYS A 139 1.21 -3.17 4.21
C CYS A 139 1.17 -3.89 5.57
N ALA A 140 0.69 -5.14 5.60
CA ALA A 140 0.61 -5.91 6.84
C ALA A 140 2.00 -6.11 7.49
N PRO A 141 2.07 -6.44 8.78
CA PRO A 141 0.98 -6.96 9.62
C PRO A 141 0.10 -5.87 10.24
N LEU A 142 -1.04 -6.34 10.75
CA LEU A 142 -1.86 -5.55 11.67
C LEU A 142 -1.07 -5.22 12.96
N PRO A 143 -1.33 -4.09 13.62
CA PRO A 143 -0.83 -3.84 14.97
C PRO A 143 -1.24 -4.93 15.97
N GLU A 144 -0.53 -5.01 17.10
CA GLU A 144 -0.81 -6.01 18.15
C GLU A 144 -2.21 -5.86 18.76
N LYS A 145 -2.67 -4.61 18.93
CA LYS A 145 -3.96 -4.32 19.56
C LYS A 145 -4.80 -3.40 18.69
N GLU A 146 -6.07 -3.72 18.56
CA GLU A 146 -7.05 -2.80 18.00
C GLU A 146 -7.30 -1.61 18.93
N ARG A 147 -7.68 -0.47 18.37
CA ARG A 147 -8.06 0.73 19.12
C ARG A 147 -9.54 0.76 19.45
N GLU A 148 -10.33 0.20 18.56
CA GLU A 148 -11.79 0.14 18.64
C GLU A 148 -12.22 -1.31 18.51
N LYS A 149 -13.33 -1.65 19.14
CA LYS A 149 -13.93 -2.98 19.04
C LYS A 149 -14.20 -3.33 17.56
N ASP A 150 -13.83 -4.52 17.15
CA ASP A 150 -13.97 -5.03 15.79
C ASP A 150 -13.15 -4.22 14.75
N GLY A 151 -12.19 -3.37 15.19
CA GLY A 151 -11.37 -2.54 14.33
C GLY A 151 -10.49 -3.34 13.36
N PHE A 152 -10.15 -4.59 13.71
CA PHE A 152 -9.37 -5.51 12.86
C PHE A 152 -10.22 -6.61 12.22
N LEU A 153 -11.54 -6.48 12.22
CA LEU A 153 -12.41 -7.48 11.64
C LEU A 153 -12.06 -7.72 10.16
N GLY A 154 -11.51 -8.90 9.87
CA GLY A 154 -11.02 -9.25 8.53
C GLY A 154 -10.25 -10.56 8.51
N PRO A 155 -9.64 -10.93 7.38
CA PRO A 155 -9.03 -12.25 7.17
C PRO A 155 -7.87 -12.56 8.14
N ARG A 156 -7.15 -11.55 8.64
CA ARG A 156 -5.97 -11.74 9.48
C ARG A 156 -6.14 -11.27 10.92
N SER A 157 -7.36 -11.03 11.38
CA SER A 157 -7.65 -10.50 12.73
C SER A 157 -7.03 -11.35 13.86
N LEU A 158 -7.04 -12.68 13.72
CA LEU A 158 -6.49 -13.63 14.70
C LEU A 158 -5.11 -14.21 14.31
N ALA A 159 -4.54 -13.78 13.20
CA ALA A 159 -3.26 -14.31 12.74
C ALA A 159 -2.07 -13.73 13.54
N PRO A 160 -0.96 -14.48 13.66
CA PRO A 160 0.27 -13.95 14.20
C PRO A 160 0.77 -12.73 13.43
N ARG A 161 1.31 -11.73 14.14
CA ARG A 161 1.87 -10.50 13.57
C ARG A 161 3.30 -10.74 13.07
N LYS A 162 3.43 -11.42 11.92
CA LYS A 162 4.72 -11.73 11.33
C LYS A 162 5.25 -10.54 10.52
N PRO A 163 6.56 -10.24 10.58
CA PRO A 163 7.15 -9.24 9.69
C PRO A 163 6.93 -9.59 8.22
N THR A 164 6.66 -8.57 7.41
CA THR A 164 6.60 -8.67 5.95
C THR A 164 7.64 -7.72 5.34
N ALA A 165 8.18 -8.10 4.19
CA ALA A 165 9.08 -7.26 3.40
C ALA A 165 8.47 -7.07 1.99
N GLN A 166 8.19 -5.81 1.64
CA GLN A 166 7.44 -5.47 0.43
C GLN A 166 8.26 -4.50 -0.44
N TYR A 167 8.26 -4.74 -1.73
CA TYR A 167 8.98 -3.93 -2.70
C TYR A 167 8.03 -3.47 -3.82
N TYR A 168 7.95 -2.16 -3.98
CA TYR A 168 7.15 -1.50 -5.01
C TYR A 168 8.09 -0.75 -5.93
N THR A 169 8.10 -1.07 -7.23
CA THR A 169 8.96 -0.39 -8.20
C THR A 169 8.18 -0.02 -9.45
N ASP A 170 8.41 1.19 -9.93
CA ASP A 170 7.73 1.76 -11.11
C ASP A 170 6.20 1.70 -11.01
N CYS A 171 5.67 1.83 -9.78
CA CYS A 171 4.25 1.76 -9.46
C CYS A 171 3.61 3.14 -9.36
N GLU A 172 2.30 3.21 -9.56
CA GLU A 172 1.47 4.36 -9.16
C GLU A 172 0.58 3.96 -7.99
N ILE A 173 0.63 4.72 -6.89
CA ILE A 173 -0.22 4.49 -5.72
C ILE A 173 -1.01 5.76 -5.46
N ALA A 174 -2.34 5.66 -5.49
CA ALA A 174 -3.23 6.82 -5.40
C ALA A 174 -4.26 6.67 -4.28
N GLY A 175 -4.51 7.77 -3.56
CA GLY A 175 -5.50 7.88 -2.51
C GLY A 175 -5.53 9.27 -1.88
N ASP A 176 -6.28 9.44 -0.79
CA ASP A 176 -6.43 10.73 -0.11
C ASP A 176 -6.03 10.70 1.37
N ILE A 177 -6.56 9.78 2.17
CA ILE A 177 -6.29 9.69 3.61
C ILE A 177 -5.60 8.36 3.93
N ASP A 178 -4.41 8.45 4.58
CA ASP A 178 -3.68 7.29 5.09
C ASP A 178 -3.55 6.17 4.04
N PHE A 179 -3.39 6.58 2.77
CA PHE A 179 -3.58 5.65 1.65
C PHE A 179 -2.43 4.65 1.46
N ILE A 180 -1.33 4.79 2.22
CA ILE A 180 -0.30 3.77 2.40
C ILE A 180 -0.14 3.57 3.90
N PHE A 181 -0.62 2.44 4.45
CA PHE A 181 -0.66 2.25 5.88
C PHE A 181 -0.31 0.82 6.30
N GLY A 182 0.00 0.63 7.59
CA GLY A 182 0.27 -0.69 8.15
C GLY A 182 1.61 -0.83 8.85
N GLY A 183 1.95 -2.07 9.22
CA GLY A 183 3.10 -2.41 10.05
C GLY A 183 4.25 -3.11 9.32
N GLY A 184 4.16 -3.28 8.01
CA GLY A 184 5.16 -3.92 7.18
C GLY A 184 6.39 -3.06 6.90
N ASP A 185 7.48 -3.71 6.54
CA ASP A 185 8.66 -3.06 6.00
C ASP A 185 8.50 -2.94 4.48
N ALA A 186 8.53 -1.72 3.93
CA ALA A 186 8.27 -1.49 2.52
C ALA A 186 9.23 -0.48 1.90
N LEU A 187 9.78 -0.83 0.73
CA LEU A 187 10.55 0.06 -0.12
C LEU A 187 9.73 0.42 -1.36
N PHE A 188 9.52 1.72 -1.56
CA PHE A 188 8.93 2.30 -2.75
C PHE A 188 10.05 2.96 -3.57
N GLU A 189 10.29 2.47 -4.78
CA GLU A 189 11.38 2.91 -5.63
C GLU A 189 10.86 3.32 -7.00
N ASN A 190 11.20 4.54 -7.46
CA ASN A 190 10.75 5.10 -8.74
C ASN A 190 9.21 5.14 -8.89
N CYS A 191 8.49 5.32 -7.80
CA CYS A 191 7.02 5.30 -7.81
C CYS A 191 6.42 6.70 -7.95
N VAL A 192 5.22 6.75 -8.52
CA VAL A 192 4.36 7.94 -8.47
C VAL A 192 3.39 7.78 -7.30
N ILE A 193 3.48 8.69 -6.34
CA ILE A 193 2.63 8.75 -5.15
C ILE A 193 1.64 9.88 -5.38
N ARG A 194 0.39 9.52 -5.71
CA ARG A 194 -0.63 10.48 -6.11
C ARG A 194 -1.65 10.73 -5.02
N THR A 195 -1.72 11.93 -4.51
CA THR A 195 -2.84 12.33 -3.64
C THR A 195 -4.02 12.77 -4.50
N VAL A 196 -5.17 12.15 -4.29
CA VAL A 196 -6.43 12.46 -4.99
C VAL A 196 -7.13 13.61 -4.28
N ASP A 197 -7.55 14.62 -5.04
CA ASP A 197 -8.34 15.72 -4.49
C ASP A 197 -9.82 15.33 -4.34
N ASN A 198 -10.20 14.92 -3.16
CA ASN A 198 -11.60 14.68 -2.76
C ASN A 198 -12.21 15.87 -2.00
N HIS A 199 -11.64 17.06 -2.17
CA HIS A 199 -12.10 18.35 -1.57
C HIS A 199 -12.16 18.30 -0.04
N ILE A 200 -11.21 17.59 0.57
CA ILE A 200 -11.04 17.55 2.03
C ILE A 200 -9.97 18.54 2.48
N PRO A 201 -10.07 19.09 3.71
CA PRO A 201 -9.13 20.11 4.17
C PRO A 201 -7.68 19.65 4.20
N HIS A 202 -7.44 18.39 4.59
CA HIS A 202 -6.11 17.80 4.68
C HIS A 202 -6.13 16.34 4.24
N SER A 203 -5.08 15.95 3.53
CA SER A 203 -4.80 14.57 3.12
C SER A 203 -3.52 14.06 3.77
N TYR A 204 -3.35 12.73 3.82
CA TYR A 204 -2.21 12.08 4.45
C TYR A 204 -1.73 10.92 3.59
N VAL A 205 -0.46 10.92 3.21
CA VAL A 205 0.11 9.86 2.37
C VAL A 205 0.27 8.57 3.18
N THR A 206 0.99 8.64 4.30
CA THR A 206 1.35 7.45 5.07
C THR A 206 0.77 7.44 6.48
N ALA A 207 0.39 6.23 6.94
CA ALA A 207 -0.02 5.95 8.31
C ALA A 207 0.71 4.68 8.82
N PRO A 208 2.02 4.77 9.12
CA PRO A 208 2.79 3.62 9.57
C PRO A 208 2.41 3.18 10.98
N SER A 209 2.47 1.86 11.20
CA SER A 209 2.25 1.24 12.51
C SER A 209 3.31 0.17 12.81
N GLY A 210 4.49 0.34 12.26
CA GLY A 210 5.60 -0.61 12.32
C GLY A 210 6.07 -0.94 13.73
N ARG A 211 7.06 -1.82 13.81
CA ARG A 211 7.73 -2.22 15.05
C ARG A 211 8.92 -1.31 15.32
N ALA A 212 9.34 -1.25 16.58
CA ALA A 212 10.52 -0.48 16.99
C ALA A 212 11.80 -0.92 16.25
N ASP A 213 11.94 -2.24 15.97
CA ASP A 213 13.07 -2.85 15.25
C ASP A 213 12.86 -2.96 13.73
N GLY A 214 11.68 -2.55 13.21
CA GLY A 214 11.36 -2.58 11.78
C GLY A 214 11.96 -1.41 11.00
N LEU A 215 11.99 -1.56 9.67
CA LEU A 215 12.39 -0.53 8.73
C LEU A 215 11.30 0.54 8.58
N GLY A 216 10.02 0.12 8.51
CA GLY A 216 8.90 0.97 8.13
C GLY A 216 8.83 1.24 6.63
N PHE A 217 8.33 2.42 6.24
CA PHE A 217 8.17 2.81 4.84
C PHE A 217 9.35 3.67 4.38
N VAL A 218 9.99 3.27 3.30
CA VAL A 218 11.08 4.03 2.66
C VAL A 218 10.69 4.36 1.23
N PHE A 219 10.63 5.63 0.91
CA PHE A 219 10.45 6.13 -0.46
C PHE A 219 11.79 6.61 -0.98
N TRP A 220 12.17 6.13 -2.16
CA TRP A 220 13.38 6.55 -2.83
C TRP A 220 13.12 6.85 -4.30
N ASN A 221 13.57 8.03 -4.75
CA ASN A 221 13.41 8.51 -6.12
C ASN A 221 11.94 8.47 -6.60
N CYS A 222 11.00 8.86 -5.70
CA CYS A 222 9.58 8.90 -5.99
C CYS A 222 9.09 10.32 -6.31
N ASP A 223 8.03 10.40 -7.13
CA ASP A 223 7.33 11.62 -7.44
C ASP A 223 6.04 11.73 -6.62
N PHE A 224 5.95 12.71 -5.73
CA PHE A 224 4.72 13.05 -5.02
C PHE A 224 3.94 14.09 -5.81
N VAL A 225 2.79 13.70 -6.34
CA VAL A 225 1.99 14.52 -7.26
C VAL A 225 0.54 14.64 -6.80
N SER A 226 -0.11 15.78 -7.10
CA SER A 226 -1.52 15.99 -6.78
C SER A 226 -2.04 17.25 -7.46
N ASP A 227 -3.38 17.33 -7.57
CA ASP A 227 -4.14 18.54 -7.87
C ASP A 227 -4.72 19.20 -6.60
N CYS A 228 -4.43 18.65 -5.40
CA CYS A 228 -4.81 19.25 -4.12
C CYS A 228 -4.21 20.65 -3.95
N PRO A 229 -4.86 21.52 -3.15
CA PRO A 229 -4.32 22.84 -2.82
C PRO A 229 -2.91 22.77 -2.23
N ALA A 230 -2.11 23.81 -2.48
CA ALA A 230 -0.75 23.90 -1.93
C ALA A 230 -0.77 23.80 -0.39
N GLY A 231 0.14 22.97 0.18
CA GLY A 231 0.28 22.80 1.62
C GLY A 231 -0.86 22.06 2.32
N SER A 232 -1.71 21.33 1.58
CA SER A 232 -2.86 20.62 2.15
C SER A 232 -2.60 19.13 2.42
N VAL A 233 -1.42 18.60 2.05
CA VAL A 233 -1.11 17.18 2.15
C VAL A 233 0.10 16.94 3.04
N TYR A 234 -0.03 16.08 4.03
CA TYR A 234 1.07 15.62 4.85
C TYR A 234 1.68 14.34 4.30
N LEU A 235 3.00 14.20 4.34
CA LEU A 235 3.72 12.98 3.98
C LEU A 235 3.36 11.80 4.88
N GLY A 236 2.90 12.09 6.11
CA GLY A 236 2.39 11.04 6.97
C GLY A 236 2.09 11.48 8.40
N ARG A 237 1.46 10.54 9.11
CA ARG A 237 1.16 10.61 10.54
C ARG A 237 1.25 9.22 11.17
N PRO A 238 1.72 9.06 12.44
CA PRO A 238 1.96 7.74 13.01
C PRO A 238 0.64 7.09 13.47
N TRP A 239 0.19 6.03 12.78
CA TRP A 239 -0.96 5.26 13.25
C TRP A 239 -0.66 4.54 14.58
N ARG A 240 0.61 4.19 14.81
CA ARG A 240 1.14 3.70 16.10
C ARG A 240 2.43 4.45 16.44
N PRO A 241 2.80 4.52 17.74
CA PRO A 241 3.96 5.30 18.19
C PRO A 241 5.28 4.93 17.49
N GLU A 242 5.49 3.65 17.18
CA GLU A 242 6.72 3.17 16.54
C GLU A 242 6.70 3.30 15.01
N GLY A 243 5.68 3.97 14.45
CA GLY A 243 5.56 4.19 13.00
C GLY A 243 6.76 4.91 12.41
N LYS A 244 7.26 4.42 11.26
CA LYS A 244 8.44 4.96 10.58
C LYS A 244 8.14 5.25 9.12
N THR A 245 8.57 6.42 8.65
CA THR A 245 8.57 6.76 7.22
C THR A 245 9.81 7.57 6.90
N ALA A 246 10.53 7.21 5.86
CA ALA A 246 11.64 7.98 5.31
C ALA A 246 11.37 8.34 3.84
N VAL A 247 11.66 9.60 3.49
CA VAL A 247 11.51 10.13 2.12
C VAL A 247 12.88 10.59 1.65
N LEU A 248 13.45 9.88 0.67
CA LEU A 248 14.84 10.02 0.24
C LEU A 248 14.89 10.35 -1.25
N ASP A 249 15.58 11.41 -1.63
CA ASP A 249 15.82 11.80 -3.02
C ASP A 249 14.52 11.87 -3.86
N CYS A 250 13.43 12.37 -3.23
CA CYS A 250 12.12 12.43 -3.84
C CYS A 250 11.79 13.81 -4.37
N ARG A 251 10.86 13.88 -5.34
CA ARG A 251 10.31 15.14 -5.83
C ARG A 251 8.95 15.40 -5.20
N LEU A 252 8.84 16.49 -4.44
CA LEU A 252 7.65 16.86 -3.67
C LEU A 252 6.90 18.01 -4.35
N GLY A 253 5.66 17.75 -4.77
CA GLY A 253 4.78 18.76 -5.37
C GLY A 253 4.34 19.82 -4.37
N ALA A 254 3.81 20.95 -4.85
CA ALA A 254 3.40 22.09 -4.03
C ALA A 254 2.29 21.76 -3.00
N HIS A 255 1.56 20.66 -3.19
CA HIS A 255 0.52 20.19 -2.27
C HIS A 255 1.08 19.73 -0.92
N ILE A 256 2.37 19.37 -0.84
CA ILE A 256 2.98 18.90 0.42
C ILE A 256 3.11 20.08 1.39
N ALA A 257 2.58 19.87 2.60
CA ALA A 257 2.64 20.84 3.69
C ALA A 257 4.09 21.11 4.15
N PRO A 258 4.43 22.34 4.53
CA PRO A 258 5.78 22.67 5.00
C PRO A 258 6.25 21.82 6.19
N GLU A 259 5.34 21.42 7.06
CA GLU A 259 5.63 20.54 8.19
C GLU A 259 6.04 19.14 7.77
N GLY A 260 5.67 18.71 6.56
CA GLY A 260 5.88 17.37 6.02
C GLY A 260 5.09 16.28 6.73
N PHE A 261 5.26 16.14 8.03
CA PHE A 261 4.59 15.14 8.86
C PHE A 261 3.83 15.78 10.02
N ILE A 262 2.84 15.08 10.56
CA ILE A 262 2.02 15.59 11.66
C ILE A 262 1.73 14.47 12.68
N ALA A 263 1.42 14.84 13.92
CA ALA A 263 0.96 13.91 14.94
C ALA A 263 -0.42 13.31 14.59
N TRP A 264 -0.70 12.14 15.13
CA TRP A 264 -2.01 11.51 14.96
C TRP A 264 -3.06 12.20 15.84
N ASN A 265 -3.99 12.92 15.22
CA ASN A 265 -5.01 13.73 15.90
C ASN A 265 -4.36 14.70 16.94
N ASP A 266 -4.98 14.83 18.13
CA ASP A 266 -4.47 15.67 19.23
C ASP A 266 -3.33 15.05 20.02
N ARG A 267 -2.75 13.93 19.57
CA ARG A 267 -1.66 13.24 20.26
C ARG A 267 -0.35 13.96 20.00
N THR A 268 0.29 14.33 21.08
CA THR A 268 1.62 14.98 21.06
C THR A 268 2.78 13.99 21.18
N ASP A 269 2.48 12.68 21.34
CA ASP A 269 3.47 11.62 21.53
C ASP A 269 4.08 11.15 20.19
N THR A 270 4.70 12.07 19.46
CA THR A 270 5.55 11.74 18.30
C THR A 270 6.92 11.19 18.72
N GLY A 271 7.17 11.09 20.03
CA GLY A 271 8.49 10.79 20.56
C GLY A 271 9.05 9.40 20.22
N LEU A 272 8.21 8.46 19.81
CA LEU A 272 8.63 7.13 19.34
C LEU A 272 8.55 7.00 17.82
N ALA A 273 7.74 7.82 17.15
CA ALA A 273 7.67 7.81 15.70
C ALA A 273 8.97 8.31 15.07
N SER A 274 9.45 7.65 14.06
CA SER A 274 10.68 8.02 13.35
C SER A 274 10.34 8.45 11.93
N PHE A 275 10.21 9.76 11.71
CA PHE A 275 10.06 10.35 10.39
C PHE A 275 11.36 11.01 9.96
N ALA A 276 11.79 10.72 8.74
CA ALA A 276 13.05 11.20 8.22
C ALA A 276 12.93 11.67 6.76
N GLU A 277 13.80 12.59 6.37
CA GLU A 277 13.89 13.09 5.00
C GLU A 277 15.36 13.35 4.63
N ALA A 278 15.73 13.12 3.37
CA ALA A 278 17.00 13.53 2.81
C ALA A 278 16.86 13.86 1.32
N ASP A 279 17.55 14.91 0.89
CA ASP A 279 17.79 15.30 -0.51
C ASP A 279 16.49 15.44 -1.37
N SER A 280 15.34 15.65 -0.74
CA SER A 280 14.09 15.88 -1.45
C SER A 280 14.08 17.26 -2.12
N THR A 281 13.47 17.35 -3.31
CA THR A 281 13.42 18.54 -4.15
C THR A 281 11.98 18.94 -4.50
N GLY A 282 11.83 20.08 -5.17
CA GLY A 282 10.53 20.57 -5.64
C GLY A 282 9.85 21.54 -4.68
N PRO A 283 8.69 22.10 -5.08
CA PRO A 283 8.04 23.17 -4.33
C PRO A 283 7.48 22.77 -2.96
N GLY A 284 7.31 21.48 -2.71
CA GLY A 284 6.90 20.94 -1.39
C GLY A 284 8.08 20.58 -0.48
N ALA A 285 9.33 20.70 -0.96
CA ALA A 285 10.50 20.56 -0.11
C ALA A 285 10.68 21.84 0.71
N ALA A 286 10.69 21.70 2.02
CA ALA A 286 10.81 22.82 2.97
C ALA A 286 11.63 22.39 4.19
N GLU A 287 12.06 23.36 5.01
CA GLU A 287 12.62 23.05 6.31
C GLU A 287 11.55 22.43 7.19
N ARG A 288 11.84 21.24 7.71
CA ARG A 288 10.91 20.46 8.54
C ARG A 288 11.05 20.81 10.02
N PRO A 289 10.02 20.60 10.83
CA PRO A 289 10.12 20.69 12.28
C PRO A 289 11.24 19.82 12.85
N ALA A 290 11.87 20.25 13.95
CA ALA A 290 13.05 19.60 14.55
C ALA A 290 12.84 18.10 14.93
N TRP A 291 11.61 17.64 15.06
CA TRP A 291 11.32 16.22 15.33
C TRP A 291 11.31 15.33 14.08
N VAL A 292 11.36 15.92 12.90
CA VAL A 292 11.58 15.20 11.63
C VAL A 292 13.08 15.15 11.37
N LYS A 293 13.65 13.95 11.39
CA LYS A 293 15.08 13.78 11.24
C LYS A 293 15.55 14.12 9.83
N GLN A 294 16.45 15.09 9.71
CA GLN A 294 17.16 15.33 8.45
C GLN A 294 18.38 14.40 8.43
N LEU A 295 18.38 13.44 7.51
CA LEU A 295 19.48 12.50 7.36
C LEU A 295 20.62 13.11 6.57
N SER A 296 21.86 12.87 7.01
CA SER A 296 23.04 13.13 6.19
C SER A 296 23.12 12.15 5.00
N GLY A 297 23.85 12.50 3.97
CA GLY A 297 24.03 11.62 2.79
C GLY A 297 24.49 10.20 3.17
N PRO A 298 25.49 10.00 4.05
CA PRO A 298 25.87 8.67 4.53
C PRO A 298 24.74 7.92 5.25
N GLU A 299 23.97 8.57 6.15
CA GLU A 299 22.85 7.95 6.86
C GLU A 299 21.72 7.54 5.87
N ALA A 300 21.41 8.38 4.90
CA ALA A 300 20.41 8.08 3.87
C ALA A 300 20.86 6.89 2.99
N ALA A 301 22.14 6.85 2.61
CA ALA A 301 22.72 5.76 1.84
C ALA A 301 22.70 4.43 2.60
N GLU A 302 22.99 4.44 3.90
CA GLU A 302 22.94 3.26 4.78
C GLU A 302 21.50 2.75 4.91
N LEU A 303 20.53 3.64 5.17
CA LEU A 303 19.11 3.29 5.26
C LEU A 303 18.59 2.68 3.95
N LEU A 304 18.93 3.28 2.80
CA LEU A 304 18.55 2.78 1.49
C LEU A 304 19.16 1.41 1.20
N ALA A 305 20.44 1.21 1.52
CA ALA A 305 21.11 -0.08 1.37
C ALA A 305 20.44 -1.18 2.21
N HIS A 306 20.07 -0.85 3.44
CA HIS A 306 19.30 -1.75 4.32
C HIS A 306 17.93 -2.07 3.73
N ALA A 307 17.17 -1.07 3.29
CA ALA A 307 15.86 -1.23 2.67
C ALA A 307 15.93 -2.13 1.41
N ARG A 308 16.92 -1.93 0.56
CA ARG A 308 17.16 -2.76 -0.63
C ARG A 308 17.48 -4.21 -0.27
N THR A 309 18.33 -4.43 0.72
CA THR A 309 18.69 -5.78 1.20
C THR A 309 17.48 -6.52 1.74
N LEU A 310 16.62 -5.83 2.47
CA LEU A 310 15.44 -6.42 3.10
C LEU A 310 14.30 -6.66 2.12
N CYS A 311 13.97 -5.67 1.28
CA CYS A 311 12.73 -5.66 0.50
C CYS A 311 12.89 -6.15 -0.94
N ARG A 312 14.02 -5.85 -1.62
CA ARG A 312 14.21 -6.30 -3.00
C ARG A 312 14.27 -7.82 -3.12
N PRO A 313 13.75 -8.40 -4.22
CA PRO A 313 13.97 -9.81 -4.51
C PRO A 313 15.47 -10.10 -4.60
N LYS A 314 15.90 -11.24 -4.08
CA LYS A 314 17.27 -11.70 -4.29
C LYS A 314 17.42 -12.03 -5.79
N THR A 315 18.35 -11.37 -6.44
CA THR A 315 18.77 -11.79 -7.80
C THR A 315 19.44 -13.15 -7.68
N ASN A 316 18.85 -14.15 -8.29
CA ASN A 316 19.50 -15.46 -8.47
C ASN A 316 20.66 -15.34 -9.44
#